data_6811dbe9de98924f137999e73dbd5fae
#
_entry.id   6811dbe9de98924f137999e73dbd5fae
#
_cell.length_a   1.000
_cell.length_b   1.000
_cell.length_c   1.000
_cell.angle_alpha   90.00
_cell.angle_beta   90.00
_cell.angle_gamma   90.00
#
_symmetry.space_group_name_H-M   'P 1'
#
loop_
_entity.id
_entity.type
_entity.pdbx_description
1 polymer ?
#
loop_
_entity_poly.entity_id
_entity_poly.type
_entity_poly.pdbx_seq_one_letter_code
_entity_poly.pdbx_strand_id
1 'polypeptide(L)'
;AKRTSILEDDEKFYDYQELVDEYKEKVISLFNHLKQDCPDMQSVSVFGELFGGSYPHPDVQRVGRLTMIQKGVYYAPDHEFYGFDIYVFTNDGGYYLSVDQAEGLFESEGFFYAKPLFKGTLDECLAYPNEFQSKIAEWLGYPAIEDNICEGIVIRPVTPHYLRTGSRALIKSKNARFAENKSVKRRNRQLEAPVEYSKELAEMIENLASYVNENRLANVVSHIGEVRMPADLGKLIKEMSYDVVEDFLKEHSSLYNVIDKSEIKIFNKELNKMISSLVKKVYVYV
;
A
#
# COMPACT_ATOMS: atom_id res chain seq x y z
N ALA A 1 -1.91 3.94 -11.77
CA ALA A 1 -3.04 3.26 -11.12
C ALA A 1 -3.08 3.58 -9.62
N LYS A 2 -4.25 3.72 -9.05
CA LYS A 2 -4.43 3.86 -7.61
C LYS A 2 -4.22 2.49 -6.93
N ARG A 3 -3.89 2.51 -5.65
CA ARG A 3 -3.64 1.29 -4.86
C ARG A 3 -4.83 0.31 -4.82
N THR A 4 -6.05 0.79 -5.05
CA THR A 4 -7.30 0.06 -4.87
C THR A 4 -8.22 0.07 -6.08
N SER A 5 -7.86 0.77 -7.16
CA SER A 5 -8.67 0.84 -8.37
C SER A 5 -7.81 1.11 -9.60
N ILE A 6 -8.26 0.66 -10.75
CA ILE A 6 -7.77 1.11 -12.05
C ILE A 6 -8.25 2.55 -12.24
N LEU A 7 -7.41 3.43 -12.77
CA LEU A 7 -7.80 4.79 -13.12
C LEU A 7 -8.74 4.75 -14.33
N GLU A 8 -9.78 5.57 -14.31
CA GLU A 8 -10.64 5.78 -15.47
C GLU A 8 -9.94 6.69 -16.50
N ASP A 9 -10.32 6.61 -17.76
CA ASP A 9 -9.63 7.30 -18.87
C ASP A 9 -9.60 8.83 -18.71
N ASP A 10 -10.55 9.42 -17.97
CA ASP A 10 -10.63 10.85 -17.68
C ASP A 10 -9.93 11.25 -16.36
N GLU A 11 -9.42 10.29 -15.57
CA GLU A 11 -8.71 10.58 -14.33
C GLU A 11 -7.29 11.09 -14.61
N LYS A 12 -7.07 12.35 -14.33
CA LYS A 12 -5.74 12.96 -14.33
C LYS A 12 -4.96 12.56 -13.09
N PHE A 13 -3.97 11.70 -13.26
CA PHE A 13 -3.04 11.33 -12.23
C PHE A 13 -1.61 11.52 -12.74
N TYR A 14 -1.06 12.71 -12.56
CA TYR A 14 0.30 13.08 -13.01
C TYR A 14 0.56 12.76 -14.48
N ASP A 15 -0.46 12.92 -15.34
CA ASP A 15 -0.39 12.68 -16.79
C ASP A 15 0.25 11.31 -17.16
N TYR A 16 -0.08 10.28 -16.36
CA TYR A 16 0.49 8.93 -16.44
C TYR A 16 0.29 8.26 -17.80
N GLN A 17 -0.68 8.72 -18.60
CA GLN A 17 -0.98 8.18 -19.93
C GLN A 17 0.23 8.27 -20.86
N GLU A 18 0.98 9.36 -20.81
CA GLU A 18 2.19 9.55 -21.63
C GLU A 18 3.23 8.47 -21.29
N LEU A 19 3.41 8.18 -19.99
CA LEU A 19 4.31 7.10 -19.55
C LEU A 19 3.79 5.71 -19.92
N VAL A 20 2.47 5.48 -19.86
CA VAL A 20 1.87 4.22 -20.33
C VAL A 20 2.16 4.00 -21.80
N ASP A 21 2.01 5.02 -22.63
CA ASP A 21 2.30 4.93 -24.07
C ASP A 21 3.79 4.70 -24.33
N GLU A 22 4.68 5.35 -23.59
CA GLU A 22 6.13 5.17 -23.70
C GLU A 22 6.56 3.73 -23.33
N TYR A 23 6.00 3.19 -22.23
CA TYR A 23 6.35 1.86 -21.74
C TYR A 23 5.60 0.72 -22.42
N LYS A 24 4.60 1.01 -23.26
CA LYS A 24 3.73 0.01 -23.89
C LYS A 24 4.50 -1.07 -24.65
N GLU A 25 5.40 -0.67 -25.54
CA GLU A 25 6.18 -1.62 -26.34
C GLU A 25 7.12 -2.47 -25.46
N LYS A 26 7.69 -1.89 -24.41
CA LYS A 26 8.52 -2.60 -23.44
C LYS A 26 7.71 -3.67 -22.70
N VAL A 27 6.47 -3.35 -22.28
CA VAL A 27 5.57 -4.31 -21.62
C VAL A 27 5.15 -5.43 -22.56
N ILE A 28 4.86 -5.11 -23.84
CA ILE A 28 4.52 -6.10 -24.85
C ILE A 28 5.71 -7.04 -25.11
N SER A 29 6.91 -6.49 -25.24
CA SER A 29 8.14 -7.27 -25.42
C SER A 29 8.38 -8.20 -24.23
N LEU A 30 8.28 -7.68 -23.00
CA LEU A 30 8.39 -8.44 -21.76
C LEU A 30 7.35 -9.57 -21.69
N PHE A 31 6.09 -9.30 -22.08
CA PHE A 31 5.08 -10.33 -22.16
C PHE A 31 5.45 -11.44 -23.13
N ASN A 32 5.90 -11.10 -24.33
CA ASN A 32 6.30 -12.06 -25.37
C ASN A 32 7.52 -12.90 -24.93
N HIS A 33 8.47 -12.28 -24.26
CA HIS A 33 9.63 -12.96 -23.69
C HIS A 33 9.20 -14.01 -22.66
N LEU A 34 8.42 -13.60 -21.65
CA LEU A 34 7.91 -14.51 -20.63
C LEU A 34 7.01 -15.62 -21.18
N LYS A 35 6.24 -15.33 -22.23
CA LYS A 35 5.34 -16.29 -22.86
C LYS A 35 6.06 -17.47 -23.50
N GLN A 36 7.33 -17.30 -23.88
CA GLN A 36 8.15 -18.39 -24.40
C GLN A 36 8.46 -19.43 -23.33
N ASP A 37 8.75 -18.98 -22.09
CA ASP A 37 9.10 -19.85 -20.97
C ASP A 37 7.87 -20.32 -20.18
N CYS A 38 6.75 -19.59 -20.26
CA CYS A 38 5.51 -19.86 -19.56
C CYS A 38 4.31 -19.84 -20.54
N PRO A 39 4.09 -20.92 -21.35
CA PRO A 39 3.05 -20.96 -22.37
C PRO A 39 1.61 -20.81 -21.84
N ASP A 40 1.34 -21.14 -20.59
CA ASP A 40 0.04 -21.00 -19.91
C ASP A 40 -0.19 -19.61 -19.30
N MET A 41 0.78 -18.70 -19.38
CA MET A 41 0.65 -17.33 -18.92
C MET A 41 -0.50 -16.61 -19.65
N GLN A 42 -1.35 -15.95 -18.90
CA GLN A 42 -2.50 -15.17 -19.40
C GLN A 42 -2.21 -13.68 -19.47
N SER A 43 -1.52 -13.17 -18.46
CA SER A 43 -1.15 -11.76 -18.40
C SER A 43 0.09 -11.55 -17.53
N VAL A 44 0.68 -10.37 -17.67
CA VAL A 44 1.77 -9.88 -16.83
C VAL A 44 1.42 -8.51 -16.28
N SER A 45 1.80 -8.24 -15.04
CA SER A 45 1.73 -6.90 -14.44
C SER A 45 3.11 -6.46 -14.01
N VAL A 46 3.51 -5.28 -14.48
CA VAL A 46 4.72 -4.59 -14.02
C VAL A 46 4.33 -3.60 -12.92
N PHE A 47 4.92 -3.74 -11.75
CA PHE A 47 4.71 -2.83 -10.63
C PHE A 47 5.87 -1.86 -10.52
N GLY A 48 5.55 -0.62 -10.30
CA GLY A 48 6.52 0.46 -10.16
C GLY A 48 5.91 1.68 -9.48
N GLU A 49 6.72 2.72 -9.37
CA GLU A 49 6.33 4.00 -8.81
C GLU A 49 6.58 5.11 -9.84
N LEU A 50 5.62 6.03 -9.96
CA LEU A 50 5.81 7.27 -10.69
C LEU A 50 6.59 8.24 -9.83
N PHE A 51 7.56 8.93 -10.40
CA PHE A 51 8.38 9.90 -9.69
C PHE A 51 8.80 11.06 -10.60
N GLY A 52 9.43 12.09 -10.00
CA GLY A 52 10.00 13.22 -10.75
C GLY A 52 9.09 14.45 -10.82
N GLY A 53 9.21 15.19 -11.92
CA GLY A 53 8.48 16.43 -12.20
C GLY A 53 9.19 17.69 -11.69
N SER A 54 10.38 17.58 -11.07
CA SER A 54 11.24 18.72 -10.70
C SER A 54 12.66 18.27 -10.38
N TYR A 55 13.64 19.01 -10.90
CA TYR A 55 15.07 18.82 -10.59
C TYR A 55 15.78 20.18 -10.51
N PRO A 56 16.01 20.75 -9.32
CA PRO A 56 16.51 22.13 -9.15
C PRO A 56 18.04 22.22 -9.28
N HIS A 57 18.58 21.82 -10.42
CA HIS A 57 20.01 21.98 -10.72
C HIS A 57 20.18 22.94 -11.89
N PRO A 58 21.18 23.88 -11.85
CA PRO A 58 21.36 24.89 -12.91
C PRO A 58 21.65 24.30 -14.29
N ASP A 59 22.32 23.16 -14.35
CA ASP A 59 22.71 22.50 -15.61
C ASP A 59 21.62 21.55 -16.14
N VAL A 60 20.46 21.45 -15.46
CA VAL A 60 19.34 20.59 -15.87
C VAL A 60 18.19 21.46 -16.35
N GLN A 61 17.79 21.27 -17.59
CA GLN A 61 16.67 22.00 -18.17
C GLN A 61 15.35 21.57 -17.51
N ARG A 62 14.52 22.53 -17.13
CA ARG A 62 13.18 22.25 -16.64
C ARG A 62 12.28 21.74 -17.76
N VAL A 63 11.55 20.68 -17.50
CA VAL A 63 10.56 20.11 -18.40
C VAL A 63 9.18 20.69 -18.07
N GLY A 64 8.72 21.63 -18.87
CA GLY A 64 7.38 22.20 -18.80
C GLY A 64 6.92 22.68 -17.41
N ARG A 65 5.60 22.59 -17.16
CA ARG A 65 4.96 22.85 -15.85
C ARG A 65 4.43 21.54 -15.27
N LEU A 66 5.34 20.63 -14.93
CA LEU A 66 4.98 19.37 -14.30
C LEU A 66 4.72 19.55 -12.81
N THR A 67 3.83 18.73 -12.27
CA THR A 67 3.60 18.64 -10.82
C THR A 67 4.62 17.69 -10.23
N MET A 68 5.43 18.17 -9.29
CA MET A 68 6.37 17.33 -8.55
C MET A 68 5.62 16.26 -7.75
N ILE A 69 5.99 15.00 -7.95
CA ILE A 69 5.33 13.85 -7.32
C ILE A 69 5.80 13.65 -5.88
N GLN A 70 7.12 13.60 -5.65
CA GLN A 70 7.71 13.48 -4.31
C GLN A 70 8.12 14.84 -3.77
N LYS A 71 7.92 15.05 -2.46
CA LYS A 71 8.37 16.25 -1.77
C LYS A 71 9.58 15.96 -0.89
N GLY A 72 10.58 16.82 -0.96
CA GLY A 72 11.77 16.73 -0.10
C GLY A 72 12.90 15.87 -0.67
N VAL A 73 12.73 15.26 -1.84
CA VAL A 73 13.76 14.59 -2.62
C VAL A 73 13.52 14.85 -4.10
N TYR A 74 14.59 14.93 -4.88
CA TYR A 74 14.55 15.21 -6.31
C TYR A 74 15.17 14.05 -7.08
N TYR A 75 14.44 13.51 -8.05
CA TYR A 75 14.87 12.35 -8.81
C TYR A 75 15.09 12.65 -10.29
N ALA A 76 14.13 13.33 -10.94
CA ALA A 76 14.15 13.66 -12.36
C ALA A 76 13.42 14.98 -12.65
N PRO A 77 13.78 15.72 -13.72
CA PRO A 77 13.07 16.93 -14.15
C PRO A 77 11.69 16.67 -14.73
N ASP A 78 11.46 15.52 -15.32
CA ASP A 78 10.23 15.00 -15.89
C ASP A 78 9.62 13.88 -15.03
N HIS A 79 8.48 13.36 -15.48
CA HIS A 79 7.88 12.18 -14.85
C HIS A 79 8.50 10.92 -15.44
N GLU A 80 8.82 9.98 -14.56
CA GLU A 80 9.45 8.71 -14.90
C GLU A 80 8.78 7.56 -14.15
N PHE A 81 8.95 6.33 -14.67
CA PHE A 81 8.48 5.10 -14.05
C PHE A 81 9.65 4.28 -13.51
N TYR A 82 9.56 3.88 -12.25
CA TYR A 82 10.57 3.09 -11.54
C TYR A 82 10.04 1.70 -11.23
N GLY A 83 10.34 0.72 -12.11
CA GLY A 83 9.89 -0.66 -11.98
C GLY A 83 10.54 -1.36 -10.78
N PHE A 84 9.80 -2.18 -10.04
CA PHE A 84 10.35 -2.92 -8.91
C PHE A 84 9.84 -4.36 -8.77
N ASP A 85 8.72 -4.74 -9.40
CA ASP A 85 8.17 -6.09 -9.36
C ASP A 85 7.50 -6.46 -10.68
N ILE A 86 7.54 -7.75 -11.00
CA ILE A 86 6.80 -8.36 -12.10
C ILE A 86 5.94 -9.48 -11.52
N TYR A 87 4.65 -9.48 -11.86
CA TYR A 87 3.70 -10.51 -11.47
C TYR A 87 3.15 -11.21 -12.70
N VAL A 88 3.23 -12.53 -12.73
CA VAL A 88 2.78 -13.38 -13.82
C VAL A 88 1.47 -14.05 -13.42
N PHE A 89 0.45 -13.95 -14.27
CA PHE A 89 -0.79 -14.69 -14.15
C PHE A 89 -0.81 -15.87 -15.09
N THR A 90 -1.16 -17.04 -14.57
CA THR A 90 -1.36 -18.27 -15.32
C THR A 90 -2.77 -18.81 -15.10
N ASN A 91 -3.13 -19.89 -15.79
CA ASN A 91 -4.41 -20.57 -15.59
C ASN A 91 -4.61 -21.07 -14.14
N ASP A 92 -3.52 -21.45 -13.48
CA ASP A 92 -3.52 -22.05 -12.14
C ASP A 92 -3.32 -21.04 -11.00
N GLY A 93 -3.22 -19.74 -11.33
CA GLY A 93 -2.99 -18.67 -10.37
C GLY A 93 -1.88 -17.74 -10.81
N GLY A 94 -1.34 -16.95 -9.87
CA GLY A 94 -0.30 -15.99 -10.19
C GLY A 94 0.80 -15.94 -9.14
N TYR A 95 1.97 -15.46 -9.56
CA TYR A 95 3.15 -15.35 -8.71
C TYR A 95 4.03 -14.15 -9.08
N TYR A 96 4.72 -13.61 -8.09
CA TYR A 96 5.78 -12.64 -8.34
C TYR A 96 7.06 -13.35 -8.77
N LEU A 97 7.75 -12.79 -9.74
CA LEU A 97 9.10 -13.23 -10.07
C LEU A 97 10.07 -12.97 -8.91
N SER A 98 11.16 -13.72 -8.86
CA SER A 98 12.26 -13.41 -7.94
C SER A 98 12.92 -12.09 -8.32
N VAL A 99 13.66 -11.50 -7.38
CA VAL A 99 14.39 -10.25 -7.63
C VAL A 99 15.32 -10.41 -8.84
N ASP A 100 16.09 -11.48 -8.89
CA ASP A 100 17.06 -11.72 -9.96
C ASP A 100 16.39 -11.90 -11.34
N GLN A 101 15.24 -12.59 -11.39
CA GLN A 101 14.45 -12.74 -12.63
C GLN A 101 13.88 -11.39 -13.10
N ALA A 102 13.32 -10.60 -12.15
CA ALA A 102 12.77 -9.31 -12.49
C ALA A 102 13.84 -8.32 -12.95
N GLU A 103 15.03 -8.31 -12.31
CA GLU A 103 16.17 -7.51 -12.73
C GLU A 103 16.61 -7.84 -14.15
N GLY A 104 16.83 -9.13 -14.45
CA GLY A 104 17.26 -9.57 -15.78
C GLY A 104 16.27 -9.15 -16.88
N LEU A 105 14.96 -9.26 -16.60
CA LEU A 105 13.92 -8.83 -17.53
C LEU A 105 13.85 -7.31 -17.67
N PHE A 106 13.95 -6.55 -16.58
CA PHE A 106 13.97 -5.10 -16.66
C PHE A 106 15.17 -4.58 -17.44
N GLU A 107 16.35 -5.20 -17.27
CA GLU A 107 17.53 -4.86 -18.06
C GLU A 107 17.36 -5.18 -19.54
N SER A 108 16.92 -6.40 -19.87
CA SER A 108 16.76 -6.84 -21.26
C SER A 108 15.71 -6.04 -22.01
N GLU A 109 14.63 -5.63 -21.35
CA GLU A 109 13.54 -4.87 -21.95
C GLU A 109 13.71 -3.33 -21.81
N GLY A 110 14.82 -2.88 -21.22
CA GLY A 110 15.17 -1.46 -21.14
C GLY A 110 14.29 -0.64 -20.20
N PHE A 111 13.77 -1.25 -19.11
CA PHE A 111 13.09 -0.53 -18.05
C PHE A 111 14.08 0.19 -17.15
N PHE A 112 13.69 1.37 -16.66
CA PHE A 112 14.32 1.93 -15.47
C PHE A 112 13.75 1.23 -14.23
N TYR A 113 14.60 0.68 -13.35
CA TYR A 113 14.16 -0.20 -12.28
C TYR A 113 14.96 -0.06 -10.98
N ALA A 114 14.37 -0.56 -9.90
CA ALA A 114 14.94 -0.54 -8.56
C ALA A 114 16.10 -1.54 -8.43
N LYS A 115 17.31 -1.07 -8.76
CA LYS A 115 18.55 -1.85 -8.59
C LYS A 115 18.80 -2.12 -7.11
N PRO A 116 19.13 -3.37 -6.72
CA PRO A 116 19.53 -3.67 -5.37
C PRO A 116 20.75 -2.86 -4.93
N LEU A 117 20.64 -2.22 -3.79
CA LEU A 117 21.75 -1.50 -3.18
C LEU A 117 22.70 -2.46 -2.45
N PHE A 118 22.16 -3.55 -1.95
CA PHE A 118 22.87 -4.56 -1.19
C PHE A 118 22.14 -5.91 -1.23
N LYS A 119 22.86 -7.02 -1.24
CA LYS A 119 22.34 -8.38 -1.08
C LYS A 119 23.11 -9.08 0.04
N GLY A 120 22.42 -9.65 1.01
CA GLY A 120 22.98 -10.33 2.17
C GLY A 120 21.94 -11.02 3.02
N THR A 121 22.31 -11.42 4.23
CA THR A 121 21.38 -11.96 5.23
C THR A 121 20.39 -10.88 5.70
N LEU A 122 19.31 -11.29 6.35
CA LEU A 122 18.33 -10.37 6.89
C LEU A 122 18.96 -9.37 7.89
N ASP A 123 19.83 -9.85 8.77
CA ASP A 123 20.48 -9.00 9.78
C ASP A 123 21.42 -7.96 9.13
N GLU A 124 22.18 -8.35 8.11
CA GLU A 124 23.01 -7.43 7.33
C GLU A 124 22.15 -6.40 6.59
N CYS A 125 21.05 -6.81 5.98
CA CYS A 125 20.12 -5.91 5.31
C CYS A 125 19.43 -4.94 6.30
N LEU A 126 19.09 -5.41 7.51
CA LEU A 126 18.54 -4.56 8.56
C LEU A 126 19.57 -3.54 9.09
N ALA A 127 20.85 -3.87 9.07
CA ALA A 127 21.95 -2.98 9.43
C ALA A 127 22.33 -1.99 8.34
N TYR A 128 21.84 -2.16 7.10
CA TYR A 128 22.13 -1.25 5.99
C TYR A 128 21.53 0.13 6.26
N PRO A 129 22.28 1.23 6.04
CA PRO A 129 21.79 2.57 6.32
C PRO A 129 20.59 2.93 5.44
N ASN A 130 19.59 3.58 6.01
CA ASN A 130 18.43 4.08 5.29
C ASN A 130 18.48 5.61 5.03
N GLU A 131 19.63 6.25 5.35
CA GLU A 131 19.89 7.66 5.12
C GLU A 131 21.19 7.80 4.32
N PHE A 132 21.06 8.12 3.04
CA PHE A 132 22.18 8.33 2.12
C PHE A 132 21.70 9.19 0.93
N GLN A 133 22.65 9.75 0.17
CA GLN A 133 22.35 10.47 -1.07
C GLN A 133 21.62 9.57 -2.06
N SER A 134 20.49 10.04 -2.59
CA SER A 134 19.71 9.30 -3.58
C SER A 134 20.56 8.92 -4.78
N LYS A 135 20.52 7.66 -5.18
CA LYS A 135 21.20 7.12 -6.35
C LYS A 135 20.41 7.25 -7.65
N ILE A 136 19.12 7.55 -7.56
CA ILE A 136 18.21 7.54 -8.72
C ILE A 136 18.64 8.59 -9.76
N ALA A 137 18.93 9.81 -9.32
CA ALA A 137 19.37 10.86 -10.23
C ALA A 137 20.72 10.53 -10.91
N GLU A 138 21.66 9.93 -10.16
CA GLU A 138 22.94 9.45 -10.70
C GLU A 138 22.71 8.37 -11.78
N TRP A 139 21.82 7.41 -11.54
CA TRP A 139 21.48 6.36 -12.49
C TRP A 139 20.79 6.88 -13.75
N LEU A 140 20.10 8.01 -13.67
CA LEU A 140 19.50 8.72 -14.79
C LEU A 140 20.47 9.69 -15.49
N GLY A 141 21.71 9.80 -15.00
CA GLY A 141 22.75 10.66 -15.58
C GLY A 141 22.63 12.15 -15.23
N TYR A 142 21.84 12.49 -14.22
CA TYR A 142 21.73 13.86 -13.73
C TYR A 142 22.84 14.23 -12.76
N PRO A 143 23.32 15.50 -12.76
CA PRO A 143 24.30 15.98 -11.81
C PRO A 143 23.76 15.94 -10.38
N ALA A 144 24.66 15.72 -9.40
CA ALA A 144 24.26 15.60 -8.00
C ALA A 144 23.69 16.90 -7.44
N ILE A 145 22.66 16.79 -6.61
CA ILE A 145 22.15 17.88 -5.77
C ILE A 145 22.62 17.64 -4.35
N GLU A 146 23.16 18.68 -3.71
CA GLU A 146 23.57 18.62 -2.31
C GLU A 146 22.36 18.31 -1.40
N ASP A 147 22.58 17.46 -0.39
CA ASP A 147 21.55 17.06 0.60
C ASP A 147 20.28 16.40 -0.01
N ASN A 148 20.39 15.79 -1.19
CA ASN A 148 19.32 15.06 -1.85
C ASN A 148 19.21 13.62 -1.29
N ILE A 149 18.76 13.51 -0.05
CA ILE A 149 18.74 12.27 0.72
C ILE A 149 17.55 11.38 0.28
N CYS A 150 17.78 10.08 0.15
CA CYS A 150 16.75 9.10 -0.21
C CYS A 150 15.60 9.03 0.83
N GLU A 151 14.42 8.60 0.39
CA GLU A 151 13.27 8.40 1.29
C GLU A 151 13.47 7.22 2.26
N GLY A 152 14.32 6.28 1.91
CA GLY A 152 14.61 5.07 2.65
C GLY A 152 14.88 3.89 1.75
N ILE A 153 14.75 2.68 2.31
CA ILE A 153 14.99 1.41 1.62
C ILE A 153 13.83 0.43 1.81
N VAL A 154 13.72 -0.53 0.89
CA VAL A 154 12.84 -1.69 1.01
C VAL A 154 13.70 -2.93 1.10
N ILE A 155 13.56 -3.69 2.19
CA ILE A 155 14.23 -4.96 2.41
C ILE A 155 13.24 -6.07 2.07
N ARG A 156 13.62 -6.98 1.20
CA ARG A 156 12.78 -8.09 0.76
C ARG A 156 13.61 -9.34 0.45
N PRO A 157 13.06 -10.55 0.61
CA PRO A 157 13.74 -11.77 0.16
C PRO A 157 13.93 -11.75 -1.36
N VAL A 158 15.02 -12.37 -1.85
CA VAL A 158 15.27 -12.53 -3.28
C VAL A 158 14.15 -13.35 -3.95
N THR A 159 13.76 -14.47 -3.33
CA THR A 159 12.57 -15.23 -3.72
C THR A 159 11.37 -14.75 -2.91
N PRO A 160 10.24 -14.42 -3.54
CA PRO A 160 9.06 -13.94 -2.84
C PRO A 160 8.59 -14.93 -1.76
N HIS A 161 8.45 -14.46 -0.55
CA HIS A 161 7.86 -15.19 0.58
C HIS A 161 6.59 -14.51 1.05
N TYR A 162 5.65 -15.31 1.57
CA TYR A 162 4.36 -14.85 2.04
C TYR A 162 4.18 -15.16 3.52
N LEU A 163 3.62 -14.20 4.23
CA LEU A 163 3.20 -14.36 5.61
C LEU A 163 1.91 -15.21 5.65
N ARG A 164 1.56 -15.71 6.84
CA ARG A 164 0.29 -16.44 7.05
C ARG A 164 -0.97 -15.64 6.66
N THR A 165 -0.85 -14.31 6.57
CA THR A 165 -1.91 -13.39 6.13
C THR A 165 -2.04 -13.29 4.62
N GLY A 166 -1.25 -14.02 3.83
CA GLY A 166 -1.16 -13.89 2.37
C GLY A 166 -0.36 -12.67 1.89
N SER A 167 0.06 -11.78 2.77
CA SER A 167 0.87 -10.61 2.42
C SER A 167 2.32 -11.01 2.15
N ARG A 168 2.97 -10.34 1.19
CA ARG A 168 4.39 -10.55 0.94
C ARG A 168 5.24 -10.10 2.13
N ALA A 169 6.28 -10.88 2.43
CA ALA A 169 7.28 -10.53 3.43
C ALA A 169 8.21 -9.44 2.86
N LEU A 170 8.04 -8.21 3.34
CA LEU A 170 8.90 -7.07 3.03
C LEU A 170 8.90 -6.06 4.18
N ILE A 171 9.99 -5.34 4.35
CA ILE A 171 10.17 -4.31 5.37
C ILE A 171 10.48 -2.99 4.66
N LYS A 172 9.71 -1.95 4.96
CA LYS A 172 9.97 -0.58 4.51
C LYS A 172 10.65 0.18 5.65
N SER A 173 11.92 0.54 5.46
CA SER A 173 12.71 1.35 6.39
C SER A 173 12.80 2.77 5.85
N LYS A 174 11.88 3.64 6.29
CA LYS A 174 11.88 5.06 5.89
C LYS A 174 12.90 5.85 6.71
N ASN A 175 13.63 6.73 6.03
CA ASN A 175 14.46 7.73 6.66
C ASN A 175 13.63 8.66 7.55
N ALA A 176 14.20 9.14 8.65
CA ALA A 176 13.52 10.00 9.61
C ALA A 176 12.95 11.30 9.00
N ARG A 177 13.60 11.86 7.95
CA ARG A 177 13.12 13.05 7.22
C ARG A 177 11.79 12.79 6.49
N PHE A 178 11.60 11.57 6.02
CA PHE A 178 10.40 11.12 5.28
C PHE A 178 9.50 10.21 6.12
N ALA A 179 9.90 9.91 7.36
CA ALA A 179 8.97 9.32 8.30
C ALA A 179 7.75 10.24 8.28
N GLU A 180 6.64 9.75 7.71
CA GLU A 180 5.39 10.48 7.77
C GLU A 180 5.28 10.90 9.22
N ASN A 181 5.37 12.20 9.48
CA ASN A 181 4.96 12.78 10.73
C ASN A 181 3.48 12.48 10.82
N LYS A 182 3.18 11.24 11.18
CA LYS A 182 1.88 10.85 11.68
C LYS A 182 1.75 11.67 12.92
N SER A 183 1.41 12.93 12.62
CA SER A 183 1.11 14.06 13.46
C SER A 183 1.47 13.86 14.93
N VAL A 184 1.87 14.91 15.61
CA VAL A 184 1.89 15.15 17.06
C VAL A 184 0.82 14.34 17.85
N LYS A 185 -0.30 13.94 17.22
CA LYS A 185 -1.30 13.01 17.74
C LYS A 185 -0.84 11.55 17.94
N ARG A 186 0.24 11.08 17.29
CA ARG A 186 0.85 9.76 17.59
C ARG A 186 2.09 9.86 18.49
N ARG A 187 2.74 11.02 18.60
CA ARG A 187 3.79 11.22 19.61
C ARG A 187 3.25 11.23 21.03
N ASN A 188 2.01 11.66 21.23
CA ASN A 188 1.33 11.50 22.54
C ASN A 188 0.82 10.07 22.80
N ARG A 189 1.03 9.11 21.84
CA ARG A 189 0.87 7.66 22.11
C ARG A 189 2.14 6.96 22.53
N GLN A 190 3.25 7.65 22.58
CA GLN A 190 4.40 7.19 23.33
C GLN A 190 4.11 7.51 24.80
N LEU A 191 3.88 6.48 25.58
CA LEU A 191 3.68 6.53 27.03
C LEU A 191 2.31 7.05 27.52
N GLU A 192 1.22 6.88 26.77
CA GLU A 192 -0.01 6.57 27.46
C GLU A 192 0.21 5.19 28.08
N ALA A 193 0.27 5.15 29.40
CA ALA A 193 0.04 3.95 30.16
C ALA A 193 -1.10 3.13 29.53
N PRO A 194 -1.14 1.79 29.61
CA PRO A 194 -2.24 1.02 29.07
C PRO A 194 -3.51 1.79 29.44
N VAL A 195 -4.30 2.22 28.43
CA VAL A 195 -5.55 2.93 28.69
C VAL A 195 -6.32 1.94 29.54
N GLU A 196 -6.38 2.19 30.83
CA GLU A 196 -7.25 1.43 31.73
C GLU A 196 -8.66 1.82 31.27
N TYR A 197 -9.23 0.98 30.41
CA TYR A 197 -10.65 1.03 30.10
C TYR A 197 -11.41 0.88 31.42
N SER A 198 -12.50 1.60 31.59
CA SER A 198 -13.43 1.25 32.66
C SER A 198 -13.79 -0.22 32.50
N LYS A 199 -14.15 -0.88 33.59
CA LYS A 199 -14.58 -2.29 33.56
C LYS A 199 -15.76 -2.46 32.60
N GLU A 200 -16.63 -1.49 32.57
CA GLU A 200 -17.82 -1.41 31.73
C GLU A 200 -17.44 -1.37 30.24
N LEU A 201 -16.47 -0.52 29.85
CA LEU A 201 -16.00 -0.48 28.46
C LEU A 201 -15.27 -1.76 28.06
N ALA A 202 -14.46 -2.33 28.92
CA ALA A 202 -13.78 -3.59 28.66
C ALA A 202 -14.77 -4.74 28.42
N GLU A 203 -15.80 -4.85 29.26
CA GLU A 203 -16.90 -5.81 29.12
C GLU A 203 -17.68 -5.60 27.82
N MET A 204 -17.97 -4.35 27.48
CA MET A 204 -18.64 -4.03 26.22
C MET A 204 -17.82 -4.44 25.00
N ILE A 205 -16.50 -4.18 24.98
CA ILE A 205 -15.62 -4.58 23.86
C ILE A 205 -15.51 -6.10 23.74
N GLU A 206 -15.46 -6.82 24.85
CA GLU A 206 -15.47 -8.29 24.87
C GLU A 206 -16.77 -8.85 24.29
N ASN A 207 -17.91 -8.35 24.75
CA ASN A 207 -19.23 -8.78 24.27
C ASN A 207 -19.44 -8.42 22.78
N LEU A 208 -18.88 -7.30 22.30
CA LEU A 208 -19.01 -6.82 20.92
C LEU A 208 -18.54 -7.84 19.88
N ALA A 209 -17.55 -8.67 20.20
CA ALA A 209 -17.02 -9.68 19.30
C ALA A 209 -18.06 -10.72 18.85
N SER A 210 -19.07 -11.00 19.70
CA SER A 210 -20.15 -11.93 19.38
C SER A 210 -21.13 -11.40 18.34
N TYR A 211 -21.26 -10.08 18.23
CA TYR A 211 -22.15 -9.41 17.30
C TYR A 211 -21.53 -9.18 15.93
N VAL A 212 -20.20 -9.22 15.80
CA VAL A 212 -19.48 -8.99 14.53
C VAL A 212 -19.12 -10.33 13.90
N ASN A 213 -20.02 -10.91 13.12
CA ASN A 213 -19.85 -12.23 12.51
C ASN A 213 -20.29 -12.26 11.03
N GLU A 214 -19.92 -13.34 10.32
CA GLU A 214 -20.18 -13.50 8.89
C GLU A 214 -21.68 -13.58 8.57
N ASN A 215 -22.50 -14.16 9.45
CA ASN A 215 -23.94 -14.26 9.25
C ASN A 215 -24.59 -12.88 9.28
N ARG A 216 -24.20 -12.02 10.22
CA ARG A 216 -24.68 -10.64 10.30
C ARG A 216 -24.23 -9.84 9.08
N LEU A 217 -23.00 -10.01 8.65
CA LEU A 217 -22.49 -9.38 7.43
C LEU A 217 -23.34 -9.79 6.21
N ALA A 218 -23.65 -11.07 6.07
CA ALA A 218 -24.51 -11.57 4.99
C ALA A 218 -25.93 -10.97 5.05
N ASN A 219 -26.51 -10.84 6.24
CA ASN A 219 -27.80 -10.20 6.44
C ASN A 219 -27.77 -8.72 6.01
N VAL A 220 -26.77 -7.97 6.46
CA VAL A 220 -26.59 -6.55 6.06
C VAL A 220 -26.46 -6.44 4.54
N VAL A 221 -25.64 -7.29 3.92
CA VAL A 221 -25.50 -7.32 2.45
C VAL A 221 -26.83 -7.62 1.75
N SER A 222 -27.64 -8.54 2.27
CA SER A 222 -28.95 -8.84 1.70
C SER A 222 -29.91 -7.63 1.71
N HIS A 223 -29.78 -6.75 2.70
CA HIS A 223 -30.58 -5.53 2.82
C HIS A 223 -30.10 -4.39 1.93
N ILE A 224 -28.77 -4.22 1.78
CA ILE A 224 -28.21 -3.14 0.96
C ILE A 224 -28.09 -3.48 -0.53
N GLY A 225 -28.28 -4.76 -0.89
CA GLY A 225 -28.16 -5.26 -2.25
C GLY A 225 -26.74 -5.57 -2.69
N GLU A 226 -26.51 -5.58 -4.00
CA GLU A 226 -25.19 -5.89 -4.57
C GLU A 226 -24.10 -4.94 -4.04
N VAL A 227 -23.04 -5.51 -3.50
CA VAL A 227 -21.88 -4.77 -2.93
C VAL A 227 -20.71 -4.84 -3.88
N ARG A 228 -20.23 -3.68 -4.32
CA ARG A 228 -19.07 -3.54 -5.21
C ARG A 228 -17.86 -3.03 -4.42
N MET A 229 -16.87 -3.89 -4.25
CA MET A 229 -15.64 -3.51 -3.56
C MET A 229 -14.63 -2.88 -4.55
N PRO A 230 -13.90 -1.84 -4.13
CA PRO A 230 -13.91 -1.18 -2.82
C PRO A 230 -14.91 -0.03 -2.67
N ALA A 231 -15.71 0.28 -3.69
CA ALA A 231 -16.58 1.47 -3.73
C ALA A 231 -17.57 1.51 -2.56
N ASP A 232 -18.20 0.37 -2.25
CA ASP A 232 -19.24 0.27 -1.23
C ASP A 232 -18.70 -0.07 0.18
N LEU A 233 -17.38 -0.18 0.35
CA LEU A 233 -16.77 -0.54 1.64
C LEU A 233 -17.22 0.36 2.79
N GLY A 234 -17.23 1.67 2.55
CA GLY A 234 -17.65 2.65 3.56
C GLY A 234 -19.12 2.52 3.93
N LYS A 235 -19.99 2.28 2.94
CA LYS A 235 -21.42 2.05 3.13
C LYS A 235 -21.64 0.77 3.93
N LEU A 236 -20.97 -0.32 3.55
CA LEU A 236 -21.10 -1.61 4.22
C LEU A 236 -20.66 -1.54 5.70
N ILE A 237 -19.53 -0.91 5.99
CA ILE A 237 -19.05 -0.71 7.37
C ILE A 237 -20.07 0.11 8.17
N LYS A 238 -20.61 1.15 7.58
CA LYS A 238 -21.58 2.03 8.24
C LYS A 238 -22.88 1.29 8.58
N GLU A 239 -23.49 0.60 7.61
CA GLU A 239 -24.73 -0.13 7.81
C GLU A 239 -24.56 -1.28 8.82
N MET A 240 -23.44 -2.02 8.73
CA MET A 240 -23.15 -3.07 9.71
C MET A 240 -22.91 -2.51 11.10
N SER A 241 -22.29 -1.32 11.21
CA SER A 241 -22.11 -0.66 12.52
C SER A 241 -23.44 -0.26 13.16
N TYR A 242 -24.39 0.22 12.37
CA TYR A 242 -25.72 0.55 12.88
C TYR A 242 -26.46 -0.70 13.35
N ASP A 243 -26.47 -1.77 12.55
CA ASP A 243 -27.12 -3.01 12.87
C ASP A 243 -26.55 -3.67 14.13
N VAL A 244 -25.22 -3.68 14.26
CA VAL A 244 -24.54 -4.18 15.48
C VAL A 244 -24.90 -3.34 16.70
N VAL A 245 -24.81 -2.00 16.61
CA VAL A 245 -25.10 -1.11 17.76
C VAL A 245 -26.55 -1.22 18.18
N GLU A 246 -27.48 -1.28 17.24
CA GLU A 246 -28.91 -1.42 17.56
C GLU A 246 -29.18 -2.67 18.39
N ASP A 247 -28.68 -3.82 17.97
CA ASP A 247 -28.89 -5.08 18.69
C ASP A 247 -28.10 -5.12 20.00
N PHE A 248 -26.84 -4.63 19.99
CA PHE A 248 -26.03 -4.55 21.19
C PHE A 248 -26.70 -3.73 22.29
N LEU A 249 -27.32 -2.60 21.93
CA LEU A 249 -28.01 -1.74 22.90
C LEU A 249 -29.30 -2.35 23.46
N LYS A 250 -29.95 -3.26 22.74
CA LYS A 250 -31.13 -4.00 23.26
C LYS A 250 -30.75 -4.85 24.46
N GLU A 251 -29.53 -5.43 24.48
CA GLU A 251 -29.08 -6.33 25.51
C GLU A 251 -28.17 -5.65 26.57
N HIS A 252 -27.39 -4.63 26.15
CA HIS A 252 -26.34 -4.01 26.96
C HIS A 252 -26.54 -2.51 27.22
N SER A 253 -27.76 -2.01 27.15
CA SER A 253 -28.07 -0.58 27.34
C SER A 253 -27.58 -0.02 28.71
N SER A 254 -27.59 -0.85 29.75
CA SER A 254 -27.11 -0.45 31.08
C SER A 254 -25.63 -0.11 31.09
N LEU A 255 -24.78 -0.89 30.40
CA LEU A 255 -23.34 -0.65 30.26
C LEU A 255 -23.08 0.60 29.41
N TYR A 256 -23.79 0.75 28.33
CA TYR A 256 -23.63 1.88 27.42
C TYR A 256 -23.98 3.25 28.05
N ASN A 257 -24.96 3.27 28.96
CA ASN A 257 -25.38 4.50 29.65
C ASN A 257 -24.43 4.97 30.76
N VAL A 258 -23.50 4.11 31.20
CA VAL A 258 -22.55 4.41 32.27
C VAL A 258 -21.23 4.97 31.74
N ILE A 259 -20.85 4.62 30.51
CA ILE A 259 -19.60 5.08 29.89
C ILE A 259 -19.71 6.54 29.39
N ASP A 260 -18.60 7.23 29.43
CA ASP A 260 -18.55 8.63 28.99
C ASP A 260 -18.40 8.79 27.46
N LYS A 261 -18.49 10.05 26.98
CA LYS A 261 -18.38 10.35 25.55
C LYS A 261 -17.03 9.96 24.95
N SER A 262 -15.96 9.91 25.74
CA SER A 262 -14.63 9.51 25.25
C SER A 262 -14.56 8.00 25.08
N GLU A 263 -15.17 7.26 25.98
CA GLU A 263 -15.29 5.80 25.92
C GLU A 263 -16.22 5.33 24.81
N ILE A 264 -17.32 6.04 24.55
CA ILE A 264 -18.18 5.80 23.37
C ILE A 264 -17.38 5.93 22.06
N LYS A 265 -16.46 6.89 21.96
CA LYS A 265 -15.59 7.00 20.79
C LYS A 265 -14.63 5.81 20.65
N ILE A 266 -14.13 5.30 21.77
CA ILE A 266 -13.26 4.12 21.79
C ILE A 266 -14.05 2.88 21.38
N PHE A 267 -15.25 2.69 21.93
CA PHE A 267 -16.17 1.61 21.56
C PHE A 267 -16.43 1.60 20.04
N ASN A 268 -16.87 2.72 19.49
CA ASN A 268 -17.13 2.84 18.04
C ASN A 268 -15.90 2.59 17.18
N LYS A 269 -14.72 2.96 17.66
CA LYS A 269 -13.46 2.72 16.96
C LYS A 269 -13.10 1.24 16.95
N GLU A 270 -13.25 0.52 18.05
CA GLU A 270 -13.01 -0.92 18.11
C GLU A 270 -14.06 -1.70 17.30
N LEU A 271 -15.33 -1.30 17.35
CA LEU A 271 -16.39 -1.83 16.49
C LEU A 271 -16.00 -1.71 15.00
N ASN A 272 -15.68 -0.52 14.53
CA ASN A 272 -15.31 -0.29 13.13
C ASN A 272 -14.05 -1.08 12.72
N LYS A 273 -13.12 -1.29 13.63
CA LYS A 273 -11.92 -2.11 13.40
C LYS A 273 -12.27 -3.59 13.23
N MET A 274 -13.17 -4.12 14.08
CA MET A 274 -13.65 -5.50 13.99
C MET A 274 -14.42 -5.72 12.67
N ILE A 275 -15.36 -4.84 12.33
CA ILE A 275 -16.12 -4.90 11.08
C ILE A 275 -15.18 -4.82 9.87
N SER A 276 -14.24 -3.88 9.85
CA SER A 276 -13.29 -3.73 8.74
C SER A 276 -12.41 -4.98 8.58
N SER A 277 -12.05 -5.64 9.69
CA SER A 277 -11.29 -6.89 9.65
C SER A 277 -12.12 -8.02 9.06
N LEU A 278 -13.40 -8.15 9.46
CA LEU A 278 -14.31 -9.15 8.96
C LEU A 278 -14.60 -8.96 7.46
N VAL A 279 -14.92 -7.72 7.04
CA VAL A 279 -15.21 -7.41 5.65
C VAL A 279 -13.99 -7.70 4.76
N LYS A 280 -12.79 -7.35 5.20
CA LYS A 280 -11.56 -7.70 4.48
C LYS A 280 -11.36 -9.21 4.36
N LYS A 281 -11.64 -9.95 5.43
CA LYS A 281 -11.56 -11.43 5.41
C LYS A 281 -12.51 -12.03 4.36
N VAL A 282 -13.72 -11.50 4.25
CA VAL A 282 -14.78 -12.06 3.38
C VAL A 282 -14.64 -11.61 1.92
N TYR A 283 -14.21 -10.35 1.68
CA TYR A 283 -14.23 -9.75 0.33
C TYR A 283 -12.86 -9.52 -0.33
N VAL A 284 -11.75 -9.66 0.40
CA VAL A 284 -10.40 -9.45 -0.17
C VAL A 284 -9.75 -10.78 -0.59
N TYR A 285 -10.39 -11.91 -0.32
CA TYR A 285 -9.94 -13.25 -0.72
C TYR A 285 -10.86 -13.93 -1.75
N VAL A 286 -11.62 -13.14 -2.51
CA VAL A 286 -12.33 -13.61 -3.70
C VAL A 286 -11.72 -12.99 -4.94
#